data_da3cb6b39a5ea470632a6f4f9f02e12a
#
_entry.id   da3cb6b39a5ea470632a6f4f9f02e12a
#
_cell.length_a   1.000
_cell.length_b   1.000
_cell.length_c   1.000
_cell.angle_alpha   90.00
_cell.angle_beta   90.00
_cell.angle_gamma   90.00
#
_symmetry.space_group_name_H-M   'P 1'
#
loop_
_entity.id
_entity.type
_entity.pdbx_description
1 polymer ?
#
loop_
_entity_poly.entity_id
_entity_poly.type
_entity_poly.pdbx_seq_one_letter_code
_entity_poly.pdbx_strand_id
1 'polypeptide(L)'
;MRLPDFDQVNGPVPMLNMLKFRDKSHYMETYIPAFNHVVSQLGIEGVKVMLMSEVVSNIVASEQDDWDAILLVEYPTAKAFKTIAESEAYHTIAGPQREAALTDLKLFMTQKTAL
;
A
#
# COMPACT_ATOMS: atom_id res chain seq x y z
N MET A 1 9.01 -12.13 -3.51
CA MET A 1 8.60 -11.29 -2.35
C MET A 1 9.63 -11.44 -1.25
N ARG A 2 10.08 -10.33 -0.70
CA ARG A 2 11.02 -10.33 0.42
C ARG A 2 10.38 -9.64 1.60
N LEU A 3 10.18 -10.36 2.69
CA LEU A 3 9.68 -9.80 3.94
C LEU A 3 10.86 -9.40 4.83
N PRO A 4 10.74 -8.29 5.58
CA PRO A 4 11.77 -7.89 6.52
C PRO A 4 11.71 -8.75 7.77
N ASP A 5 12.73 -8.65 8.62
CA ASP A 5 12.60 -9.03 10.02
C ASP A 5 11.83 -7.90 10.73
N PHE A 6 10.55 -8.13 10.98
CA PHE A 6 9.65 -7.11 11.52
C PHE A 6 10.08 -6.62 12.90
N ASP A 7 10.82 -7.45 13.64
CA ASP A 7 11.31 -7.07 14.97
C ASP A 7 12.49 -6.09 14.91
N GLN A 8 13.17 -6.01 13.77
CA GLN A 8 14.31 -5.13 13.56
C GLN A 8 13.92 -3.78 12.97
N VAL A 9 12.67 -3.61 12.57
CA VAL A 9 12.17 -2.35 12.00
C VAL A 9 11.48 -1.56 13.09
N ASN A 10 12.00 -0.37 13.40
CA ASN A 10 11.53 0.47 14.50
C ASN A 10 10.83 1.72 13.98
N GLY A 11 9.76 2.11 14.69
CA GLY A 11 9.02 3.33 14.41
C GLY A 11 8.10 3.22 13.21
N PRO A 12 7.53 4.36 12.77
CA PRO A 12 6.63 4.39 11.63
C PRO A 12 7.31 3.97 10.34
N VAL A 13 6.55 3.29 9.49
CA VAL A 13 7.04 2.83 8.18
C VAL A 13 6.17 3.41 7.07
N PRO A 14 6.72 4.33 6.25
CA PRO A 14 6.07 4.72 5.00
C PRO A 14 6.19 3.59 3.98
N MET A 15 5.05 3.10 3.51
CA MET A 15 4.99 2.06 2.49
C MET A 15 4.71 2.69 1.14
N LEU A 16 5.65 2.55 0.21
CA LEU A 16 5.50 3.08 -1.14
C LEU A 16 4.84 2.02 -2.03
N ASN A 17 3.69 2.36 -2.58
CA ASN A 17 2.99 1.56 -3.57
C ASN A 17 3.14 2.20 -4.94
N MET A 18 3.57 1.41 -5.92
CA MET A 18 3.52 1.80 -7.32
C MET A 18 2.43 0.99 -7.99
N LEU A 19 1.49 1.67 -8.63
CA LEU A 19 0.23 1.07 -9.06
C LEU A 19 0.08 1.12 -10.57
N LYS A 20 -0.35 -0.01 -11.17
CA LYS A 20 -0.91 -0.08 -12.51
C LYS A 20 -2.36 -0.48 -12.41
N PHE A 21 -3.26 0.37 -12.90
CA PHE A 21 -4.69 0.14 -12.79
C PHE A 21 -5.20 -0.76 -13.90
N ARG A 22 -6.01 -1.74 -13.50
CA ARG A 22 -6.99 -2.35 -14.37
C ARG A 22 -8.28 -1.54 -14.37
N ASP A 23 -8.67 -1.08 -13.20
CA ASP A 23 -9.88 -0.29 -12.97
C ASP A 23 -9.60 0.68 -11.82
N LYS A 24 -9.26 1.92 -12.18
CA LYS A 24 -8.94 2.97 -11.21
C LYS A 24 -10.13 3.29 -10.30
N SER A 25 -11.33 3.37 -10.87
CA SER A 25 -12.53 3.65 -10.08
C SER A 25 -12.78 2.57 -9.05
N HIS A 26 -12.58 1.31 -9.41
CA HIS A 26 -12.71 0.20 -8.47
C HIS A 26 -11.69 0.29 -7.34
N TYR A 27 -10.45 0.68 -7.66
CA TYR A 27 -9.42 0.89 -6.66
C TYR A 27 -9.82 1.99 -5.66
N MET A 28 -10.24 3.14 -6.17
CA MET A 28 -10.55 4.31 -5.35
C MET A 28 -11.88 4.15 -4.59
N GLU A 29 -12.89 3.59 -5.24
CA GLU A 29 -14.25 3.56 -4.71
C GLU A 29 -14.59 2.27 -3.98
N THR A 30 -13.87 1.18 -4.23
CA THR A 30 -14.14 -0.12 -3.62
C THR A 30 -12.98 -0.61 -2.77
N TYR A 31 -11.77 -0.66 -3.32
CA TYR A 31 -10.62 -1.19 -2.56
C TYR A 31 -10.23 -0.30 -1.37
N ILE A 32 -10.06 1.00 -1.58
CA ILE A 32 -9.63 1.91 -0.51
C ILE A 32 -10.64 1.90 0.65
N PRO A 33 -11.96 2.02 0.42
CA PRO A 33 -12.92 1.87 1.51
C PRO A 33 -12.88 0.50 2.19
N ALA A 34 -12.68 -0.58 1.44
CA ALA A 34 -12.55 -1.92 2.01
C ALA A 34 -11.32 -2.03 2.90
N PHE A 35 -10.19 -1.48 2.47
CA PHE A 35 -8.97 -1.42 3.26
C PHE A 35 -9.19 -0.65 4.57
N ASN A 36 -9.80 0.51 4.48
CA ASN A 36 -10.11 1.34 5.66
C ASN A 36 -11.03 0.60 6.63
N HIS A 37 -11.99 -0.15 6.11
CA HIS A 37 -12.89 -0.96 6.94
C HIS A 37 -12.11 -2.05 7.68
N VAL A 38 -11.19 -2.76 7.00
CA VAL A 38 -10.35 -3.78 7.62
C VAL A 38 -9.49 -3.19 8.74
N VAL A 39 -8.83 -2.06 8.48
CA VAL A 39 -7.99 -1.39 9.48
C VAL A 39 -8.82 -1.02 10.72
N SER A 40 -10.00 -0.47 10.50
CA SER A 40 -10.93 -0.11 11.59
C SER A 40 -11.37 -1.35 12.37
N GLN A 41 -11.74 -2.41 11.67
CA GLN A 41 -12.18 -3.66 12.30
C GLN A 41 -11.10 -4.30 13.16
N LEU A 42 -9.83 -4.19 12.74
CA LEU A 42 -8.69 -4.70 13.51
C LEU A 42 -8.29 -3.79 14.67
N GLY A 43 -8.90 -2.60 14.77
CA GLY A 43 -8.61 -1.66 15.85
C GLY A 43 -7.23 -1.02 15.75
N ILE A 44 -6.63 -0.99 14.58
CA ILE A 44 -5.30 -0.40 14.36
C ILE A 44 -5.46 1.09 14.08
N GLU A 45 -4.80 1.91 14.89
CA GLU A 45 -4.78 3.37 14.75
C GLU A 45 -3.44 3.82 14.16
N GLY A 46 -3.45 5.00 13.52
CA GLY A 46 -2.23 5.63 13.03
C GLY A 46 -1.84 5.24 11.60
N VAL A 47 -2.68 4.50 10.90
CA VAL A 47 -2.50 4.28 9.45
C VAL A 47 -2.95 5.52 8.71
N LYS A 48 -2.06 6.10 7.90
CA LYS A 48 -2.30 7.38 7.23
C LYS A 48 -1.94 7.30 5.75
N VAL A 49 -2.84 7.72 4.89
CA VAL A 49 -2.49 7.99 3.51
C VAL A 49 -1.75 9.33 3.45
N MET A 50 -0.47 9.29 3.14
CA MET A 50 0.39 10.48 3.10
C MET A 50 0.31 11.17 1.74
N LEU A 51 0.15 10.40 0.67
CA LEU A 51 0.15 10.91 -0.70
C LEU A 51 -0.51 9.90 -1.62
N MET A 52 -1.37 10.40 -2.50
CA MET A 52 -1.81 9.70 -3.70
C MET A 52 -1.56 10.61 -4.87
N SER A 53 -0.77 10.15 -5.85
CA SER A 53 -0.30 11.00 -6.93
C SER A 53 -0.26 10.24 -8.24
N GLU A 54 -0.75 10.87 -9.31
CA GLU A 54 -0.70 10.28 -10.65
C GLU A 54 0.66 10.52 -11.29
N VAL A 55 1.18 9.49 -11.95
CA VAL A 55 2.41 9.63 -12.74
C VAL A 55 2.03 10.29 -14.07
N VAL A 56 2.63 11.43 -14.37
CA VAL A 56 2.35 12.16 -15.61
C VAL A 56 3.41 11.92 -16.68
N SER A 57 4.62 11.52 -16.29
CA SER A 57 5.70 11.24 -17.24
C SER A 57 6.80 10.44 -16.58
N ASN A 58 7.36 9.50 -17.32
CA ASN A 58 8.56 8.76 -16.92
C ASN A 58 9.80 9.56 -17.35
N ILE A 59 10.30 10.42 -16.47
CA ILE A 59 11.46 11.27 -16.79
C ILE A 59 12.73 10.44 -16.89
N VAL A 60 13.00 9.60 -15.88
CA VAL A 60 14.11 8.66 -15.86
C VAL A 60 13.57 7.31 -15.42
N ALA A 61 13.29 6.44 -16.35
CA ALA A 61 12.74 5.12 -16.09
C ALA A 61 12.90 4.24 -17.33
N SER A 62 12.83 2.93 -17.16
CA SER A 62 12.80 2.01 -18.29
C SER A 62 11.40 1.97 -18.91
N GLU A 63 11.28 1.42 -20.11
CA GLU A 63 9.99 1.30 -20.80
C GLU A 63 9.00 0.41 -20.04
N GLN A 64 9.52 -0.54 -19.23
CA GLN A 64 8.67 -1.39 -18.41
C GLN A 64 8.13 -0.68 -17.17
N ASP A 65 8.71 0.45 -16.81
CA ASP A 65 8.27 1.25 -15.67
C ASP A 65 7.14 2.20 -16.05
N ASP A 66 6.06 1.63 -16.58
CA ASP A 66 4.87 2.36 -17.00
C ASP A 66 3.82 2.34 -15.88
N TRP A 67 4.11 3.06 -14.81
CA TRP A 67 3.28 3.11 -13.62
C TRP A 67 2.26 4.24 -13.72
N ASP A 68 1.03 3.98 -13.23
CA ASP A 68 -0.05 4.95 -13.32
C ASP A 68 -0.07 5.90 -12.13
N ALA A 69 0.29 5.41 -10.95
CA ALA A 69 0.16 6.19 -9.71
C ALA A 69 1.13 5.73 -8.64
N ILE A 70 1.36 6.61 -7.68
CA ILE A 70 2.11 6.35 -6.46
C ILE A 70 1.17 6.59 -5.28
N LEU A 71 1.15 5.63 -4.36
CA LEU A 71 0.42 5.75 -3.09
C LEU A 71 1.40 5.53 -1.95
N LEU A 72 1.53 6.52 -1.08
CA LEU A 72 2.36 6.43 0.11
C LEU A 72 1.47 6.33 1.34
N VAL A 73 1.57 5.21 2.04
CA VAL A 73 0.79 4.95 3.27
C VAL A 73 1.76 4.75 4.42
N GLU A 74 1.62 5.54 5.47
CA GLU A 74 2.41 5.37 6.67
C GLU A 74 1.66 4.47 7.66
N TYR A 75 2.34 3.43 8.14
CA TYR A 75 1.86 2.58 9.22
C TYR A 75 2.59 2.95 10.50
N PRO A 76 1.93 2.86 11.66
CA PRO A 76 2.58 3.24 12.93
C PRO A 76 3.77 2.35 13.26
N THR A 77 3.74 1.09 12.84
CA THR A 77 4.83 0.12 13.02
C THR A 77 4.83 -0.87 11.85
N ALA A 78 5.97 -1.53 11.64
CA ALA A 78 6.05 -2.63 10.68
C ALA A 78 5.13 -3.79 11.09
N LYS A 79 4.99 -4.05 12.40
CA LYS A 79 4.08 -5.08 12.90
C LYS A 79 2.61 -4.78 12.61
N ALA A 80 2.21 -3.49 12.64
CA ALA A 80 0.86 -3.09 12.26
C ALA A 80 0.58 -3.44 10.80
N PHE A 81 1.51 -3.16 9.90
CA PHE A 81 1.41 -3.59 8.50
C PHE A 81 1.27 -5.10 8.40
N LYS A 82 2.13 -5.86 9.08
CA LYS A 82 2.09 -7.32 9.08
C LYS A 82 0.72 -7.83 9.55
N THR A 83 0.21 -7.30 10.65
CA THR A 83 -1.10 -7.69 11.19
C THR A 83 -2.22 -7.49 10.18
N ILE A 84 -2.23 -6.34 9.51
CA ILE A 84 -3.23 -6.07 8.47
C ILE A 84 -3.07 -7.01 7.29
N ALA A 85 -1.86 -7.11 6.76
CA ALA A 85 -1.57 -7.88 5.54
C ALA A 85 -1.85 -9.39 5.72
N GLU A 86 -1.61 -9.92 6.91
CA GLU A 86 -1.82 -11.34 7.21
C GLU A 86 -3.21 -11.64 7.76
N SER A 87 -4.04 -10.62 8.02
CA SER A 87 -5.35 -10.83 8.60
C SER A 87 -6.30 -11.55 7.65
N GLU A 88 -7.16 -12.39 8.21
CA GLU A 88 -8.24 -13.01 7.44
C GLU A 88 -9.18 -11.96 6.88
N ALA A 89 -9.44 -10.90 7.64
CA ALA A 89 -10.28 -9.79 7.18
C ALA A 89 -9.74 -9.15 5.91
N TYR A 90 -8.42 -8.89 5.83
CA TYR A 90 -7.83 -8.34 4.60
C TYR A 90 -8.01 -9.29 3.43
N HIS A 91 -7.67 -10.57 3.61
CA HIS A 91 -7.75 -11.56 2.54
C HIS A 91 -9.18 -11.78 2.03
N THR A 92 -10.17 -11.64 2.91
CA THR A 92 -11.57 -11.85 2.56
C THR A 92 -12.23 -10.59 1.98
N ILE A 93 -11.94 -9.43 2.56
CA ILE A 93 -12.67 -8.18 2.27
C ILE A 93 -11.93 -7.32 1.25
N ALA A 94 -10.64 -7.09 1.46
CA ALA A 94 -9.85 -6.11 0.69
C ALA A 94 -9.03 -6.73 -0.44
N GLY A 95 -8.37 -7.84 -0.20
CA GLY A 95 -7.46 -8.47 -1.18
C GLY A 95 -8.10 -8.72 -2.54
N PRO A 96 -9.29 -9.33 -2.60
CA PRO A 96 -9.96 -9.55 -3.89
C PRO A 96 -10.27 -8.26 -4.64
N GLN A 97 -10.56 -7.17 -3.92
CA GLN A 97 -10.84 -5.88 -4.54
C GLN A 97 -9.58 -5.25 -5.14
N ARG A 98 -8.43 -5.45 -4.47
CA ARG A 98 -7.14 -5.01 -5.01
C ARG A 98 -6.81 -5.76 -6.31
N GLU A 99 -6.96 -7.07 -6.31
CA GLU A 99 -6.69 -7.89 -7.50
C GLU A 99 -7.59 -7.51 -8.68
N ALA A 100 -8.85 -7.19 -8.40
CA ALA A 100 -9.77 -6.75 -9.43
C ALA A 100 -9.40 -5.36 -10.00
N ALA A 101 -8.75 -4.52 -9.20
CA ALA A 101 -8.47 -3.13 -9.55
C ALA A 101 -7.10 -2.90 -10.19
N LEU A 102 -6.12 -3.78 -9.93
CA LEU A 102 -4.73 -3.59 -10.37
C LEU A 102 -4.30 -4.67 -11.34
N THR A 103 -3.50 -4.28 -12.35
CA THR A 103 -2.78 -5.24 -13.20
C THR A 103 -1.41 -5.56 -12.64
N ASP A 104 -0.80 -4.61 -11.92
CA ASP A 104 0.52 -4.79 -11.32
C ASP A 104 0.67 -3.87 -10.12
N LEU A 105 1.56 -4.26 -9.22
CA LEU A 105 1.85 -3.56 -7.98
C LEU A 105 3.31 -3.78 -7.59
N LYS A 106 3.99 -2.70 -7.21
CA LYS A 106 5.22 -2.79 -6.42
C LYS A 106 4.97 -2.17 -5.06
N LEU A 107 5.48 -2.80 -4.03
CA LEU A 107 5.31 -2.37 -2.65
C LEU A 107 6.67 -2.40 -1.95
N PHE A 108 7.08 -1.24 -1.42
CA PHE A 108 8.34 -1.09 -0.71
C PHE A 108 8.09 -0.62 0.71
N MET A 109 8.65 -1.35 1.68
CA MET A 109 8.69 -0.87 3.06
C MET A 109 9.90 0.06 3.21
N THR A 110 9.66 1.25 3.75
CA THR A 110 10.71 2.24 3.95
C THR A 110 10.78 2.70 5.39
N GLN A 111 11.88 3.33 5.74
CA GLN A 111 12.03 4.08 6.98
C GLN A 111 12.52 5.48 6.63
N LYS A 112 12.01 6.48 7.36
CA LYS A 112 12.45 7.86 7.14
C LYS A 112 13.92 8.01 7.49
N THR A 113 14.64 8.76 6.66
CA THR A 113 16.02 9.17 6.93
C THR A 113 16.06 10.67 7.11
N ALA A 114 16.98 11.14 7.96
CA ALA A 114 17.26 12.57 8.07
C ALA A 114 18.00 13.05 6.82
N LEU A 115 17.63 14.21 6.34
CA LEU A 115 18.26 14.87 5.20
C LEU A 115 19.06 16.08 5.65
#